data_dea7c800fbf70ae9e5fc4f52659ed14f
#
_entry.id   dea7c800fbf70ae9e5fc4f52659ed14f
#
_cell.length_a   1.000
_cell.length_b   1.000
_cell.length_c   1.000
_cell.angle_alpha   90.00
_cell.angle_beta   90.00
_cell.angle_gamma   90.00
#
_symmetry.space_group_name_H-M   'P 1'
#
loop_
_entity.id
_entity.type
_entity.pdbx_description
1 polymer ?
#
loop_
_entity_poly.entity_id
_entity_poly.type
_entity_poly.pdbx_seq_one_letter_code
_entity_poly.pdbx_strand_id
1 'polypeptide(L)'
;MAGWGFRDDGGVRVLLASITCAKGDAEGNLARHVEVLDEARRAGCELAVFPEMSLTGSVEPDRHPERAVPLDHAAVQRLAEATGEAEVAALYGLAEAADDRFFITQAYAAGGQLVGVQRKRHLGEDEEGYAVGTDTAVFGHGPARLGVVICAEAGVDHTWDASAAAGASVLLMCSAPGLYGRRTDEASWRSGFTWWEDCGLGDARRHAARLGRWVAMATQAGSTADEDFPGIAALVDPAGEVVARLPDWRPGTLVVDIPTD
;
A
#
# COMPACT_ATOMS: atom_id res chain seq x y z
N MET A 1 -9.82 -19.40 16.88
CA MET A 1 -9.21 -18.06 16.93
C MET A 1 -7.77 -18.23 17.34
N ALA A 2 -6.84 -18.23 16.40
CA ALA A 2 -5.42 -18.21 16.70
C ALA A 2 -5.12 -16.85 17.32
N GLY A 3 -4.62 -16.82 18.55
CA GLY A 3 -4.27 -15.57 19.23
C GLY A 3 -3.01 -15.00 18.59
N TRP A 4 -3.16 -13.96 17.82
CA TRP A 4 -2.05 -13.11 17.39
C TRP A 4 -1.41 -12.54 18.65
N GLY A 5 -0.11 -12.76 18.81
CA GLY A 5 0.64 -12.21 19.95
C GLY A 5 0.89 -10.72 19.74
N PHE A 6 -0.13 -9.89 20.01
CA PHE A 6 0.06 -8.44 20.02
C PHE A 6 1.01 -8.04 21.13
N ARG A 7 1.79 -7.00 20.88
CA ARG A 7 2.77 -6.50 21.83
C ARG A 7 2.09 -5.89 23.06
N ASP A 8 2.69 -6.12 24.24
CA ASP A 8 2.18 -5.61 25.53
C ASP A 8 2.31 -4.07 25.67
N ASP A 9 3.03 -3.39 24.74
CA ASP A 9 3.29 -1.94 24.76
C ASP A 9 2.24 -1.09 24.03
N GLY A 10 1.14 -1.70 23.58
CA GLY A 10 0.00 -0.99 22.97
C GLY A 10 0.24 -0.47 21.55
N GLY A 11 1.31 -0.93 20.85
CA GLY A 11 1.64 -0.54 19.48
C GLY A 11 1.46 -1.68 18.47
N VAL A 12 1.59 -1.36 17.17
CA VAL A 12 1.63 -2.32 16.06
C VAL A 12 2.97 -2.18 15.34
N ARG A 13 3.68 -3.32 15.18
CA ARG A 13 4.92 -3.35 14.40
C ARG A 13 4.62 -3.69 12.96
N VAL A 14 5.00 -2.77 12.06
CA VAL A 14 4.64 -2.81 10.64
C VAL A 14 5.89 -2.84 9.79
N LEU A 15 5.88 -3.68 8.74
CA LEU A 15 6.85 -3.61 7.65
C LEU A 15 6.21 -2.86 6.48
N LEU A 16 6.80 -1.74 6.07
CA LEU A 16 6.43 -0.96 4.90
C LEU A 16 7.31 -1.39 3.73
N ALA A 17 6.70 -1.94 2.68
CA ALA A 17 7.40 -2.45 1.51
C ALA A 17 7.44 -1.40 0.40
N SER A 18 8.64 -0.97 0.01
CA SER A 18 8.87 -0.17 -1.19
C SER A 18 9.54 -1.08 -2.21
N ILE A 19 8.74 -1.74 -3.05
CA ILE A 19 9.17 -2.85 -3.92
C ILE A 19 8.83 -2.59 -5.38
N THR A 20 9.54 -3.30 -6.27
CA THR A 20 9.20 -3.34 -7.70
C THR A 20 8.07 -4.32 -7.92
N CYS A 21 7.06 -3.90 -8.70
CA CYS A 21 5.90 -4.71 -9.03
C CYS A 21 5.80 -4.82 -10.57
N ALA A 22 6.04 -6.01 -11.10
CA ALA A 22 6.05 -6.23 -12.55
C ALA A 22 4.62 -6.13 -13.11
N LYS A 23 4.44 -5.37 -14.19
CA LYS A 23 3.13 -5.14 -14.81
C LYS A 23 2.57 -6.43 -15.43
N GLY A 24 1.44 -6.91 -14.91
CA GLY A 24 0.74 -8.11 -15.40
C GLY A 24 1.37 -9.44 -14.98
N ASP A 25 2.34 -9.45 -14.08
CA ASP A 25 2.97 -10.67 -13.57
C ASP A 25 2.54 -10.96 -12.12
N ALA A 26 1.28 -11.37 -11.98
CA ALA A 26 0.71 -11.65 -10.66
C ALA A 26 1.45 -12.78 -9.91
N GLU A 27 1.97 -13.79 -10.61
CA GLU A 27 2.69 -14.90 -10.00
C GLU A 27 4.09 -14.49 -9.52
N GLY A 28 4.84 -13.73 -10.32
CA GLY A 28 6.15 -13.22 -9.92
C GLY A 28 6.01 -12.21 -8.75
N ASN A 29 5.01 -11.35 -8.81
CA ASN A 29 4.72 -10.42 -7.73
C ASN A 29 4.26 -11.15 -6.45
N LEU A 30 3.44 -12.20 -6.56
CA LEU A 30 3.06 -13.06 -5.43
C LEU A 30 4.31 -13.64 -4.72
N ALA A 31 5.25 -14.18 -5.49
CA ALA A 31 6.50 -14.70 -4.92
C ALA A 31 7.24 -13.62 -4.11
N ARG A 32 7.31 -12.39 -4.64
CA ARG A 32 7.91 -11.26 -3.92
C ARG A 32 7.15 -10.88 -2.65
N HIS A 33 5.81 -10.92 -2.66
CA HIS A 33 5.01 -10.68 -1.46
C HIS A 33 5.28 -11.72 -0.37
N VAL A 34 5.38 -13.00 -0.74
CA VAL A 34 5.71 -14.08 0.21
C VAL A 34 7.09 -13.89 0.83
N GLU A 35 8.10 -13.48 0.04
CA GLU A 35 9.43 -13.14 0.58
C GLU A 35 9.37 -12.00 1.61
N VAL A 36 8.57 -10.95 1.33
CA VAL A 36 8.38 -9.81 2.24
C VAL A 36 7.61 -10.22 3.50
N LEU A 37 6.61 -11.11 3.40
CA LEU A 37 5.93 -11.66 4.58
C LEU A 37 6.89 -12.46 5.47
N ASP A 38 7.79 -13.24 4.87
CA ASP A 38 8.83 -13.96 5.59
C ASP A 38 9.85 -13.01 6.27
N GLU A 39 10.18 -11.89 5.61
CA GLU A 39 11.01 -10.84 6.20
C GLU A 39 10.30 -10.18 7.38
N ALA A 40 9.02 -9.81 7.22
CA ALA A 40 8.19 -9.21 8.26
C ALA A 40 8.08 -10.15 9.49
N ARG A 41 7.83 -11.44 9.27
CA ARG A 41 7.83 -12.45 10.33
C ARG A 41 9.15 -12.49 11.09
N ARG A 42 10.29 -12.53 10.37
CA ARG A 42 11.62 -12.55 11.00
C ARG A 42 11.93 -11.28 11.78
N ALA A 43 11.36 -10.13 11.35
CA ALA A 43 11.48 -8.85 12.06
C ALA A 43 10.46 -8.69 13.20
N GLY A 44 9.59 -9.70 13.44
CA GLY A 44 8.54 -9.63 14.46
C GLY A 44 7.44 -8.63 14.15
N CYS A 45 7.18 -8.36 12.86
CA CYS A 45 6.09 -7.50 12.42
C CYS A 45 4.76 -8.28 12.42
N GLU A 46 3.67 -7.57 12.72
CA GLU A 46 2.31 -8.09 12.73
C GLU A 46 1.58 -7.79 11.41
N LEU A 47 2.06 -6.78 10.67
CA LEU A 47 1.48 -6.31 9.42
C LEU A 47 2.58 -6.00 8.40
N ALA A 48 2.36 -6.39 7.15
CA ALA A 48 3.11 -5.92 5.99
C ALA A 48 2.21 -5.05 5.10
N VAL A 49 2.67 -3.86 4.73
CA VAL A 49 1.95 -2.92 3.87
C VAL A 49 2.68 -2.81 2.55
N PHE A 50 1.96 -3.06 1.46
CA PHE A 50 2.46 -3.08 0.10
C PHE A 50 1.92 -1.90 -0.71
N PRO A 51 2.58 -1.54 -1.81
CA PRO A 51 2.14 -0.48 -2.71
C PRO A 51 0.77 -0.73 -3.35
N GLU A 52 0.20 0.33 -3.92
CA GLU A 52 -0.92 0.24 -4.86
C GLU A 52 -0.60 -0.73 -5.99
N MET A 53 -1.58 -1.53 -6.41
CA MET A 53 -1.47 -2.55 -7.47
C MET A 53 -0.25 -3.48 -7.35
N SER A 54 0.24 -3.73 -6.14
CA SER A 54 1.49 -4.46 -5.92
C SER A 54 1.45 -5.90 -6.40
N LEU A 55 0.28 -6.55 -6.41
CA LEU A 55 0.14 -7.92 -6.88
C LEU A 55 0.07 -8.01 -8.41
N THR A 56 -0.60 -7.09 -9.08
CA THR A 56 -0.78 -7.10 -10.54
C THR A 56 0.24 -6.24 -11.29
N GLY A 57 0.92 -5.34 -10.58
CA GLY A 57 1.59 -4.18 -11.18
C GLY A 57 0.57 -3.15 -11.68
N SER A 58 1.06 -1.98 -12.09
CA SER A 58 0.23 -0.91 -12.66
C SER A 58 -0.30 -1.33 -14.03
N VAL A 59 -1.54 -1.81 -14.07
CA VAL A 59 -2.23 -2.30 -15.28
C VAL A 59 -3.08 -1.18 -15.86
N GLU A 60 -3.14 -1.12 -17.19
CA GLU A 60 -4.09 -0.30 -17.95
C GLU A 60 -5.19 -1.24 -18.46
N PRO A 61 -6.36 -1.34 -17.80
CA PRO A 61 -7.36 -2.36 -18.11
C PRO A 61 -8.03 -2.17 -19.46
N ASP A 62 -8.08 -0.95 -20.00
CA ASP A 62 -8.58 -0.67 -21.35
C ASP A 62 -7.73 -1.31 -22.45
N ARG A 63 -6.42 -1.48 -22.18
CA ARG A 63 -5.45 -2.07 -23.11
C ARG A 63 -5.18 -3.54 -22.80
N HIS A 64 -5.21 -3.89 -21.53
CA HIS A 64 -4.81 -5.19 -21.00
C HIS A 64 -5.79 -5.71 -19.96
N PRO A 65 -7.09 -5.90 -20.31
CA PRO A 65 -8.10 -6.36 -19.35
C PRO A 65 -7.78 -7.72 -18.73
N GLU A 66 -7.04 -8.57 -19.45
CA GLU A 66 -6.61 -9.90 -19.01
C GLU A 66 -5.60 -9.86 -17.84
N ARG A 67 -5.03 -8.70 -17.53
CA ARG A 67 -4.07 -8.52 -16.44
C ARG A 67 -4.71 -8.09 -15.12
N ALA A 68 -5.95 -7.61 -15.17
CA ALA A 68 -6.74 -7.40 -13.97
C ALA A 68 -7.30 -8.75 -13.50
N VAL A 69 -7.36 -8.95 -12.18
CA VAL A 69 -7.72 -10.24 -11.61
C VAL A 69 -8.90 -10.12 -10.63
N PRO A 70 -9.83 -11.08 -10.60
CA PRO A 70 -10.90 -11.08 -9.62
C PRO A 70 -10.37 -11.43 -8.21
N LEU A 71 -11.14 -11.10 -7.16
CA LEU A 71 -10.74 -11.38 -5.79
C LEU A 71 -10.61 -12.88 -5.46
N ASP A 72 -11.24 -13.75 -6.23
CA ASP A 72 -11.11 -15.22 -6.12
C ASP A 72 -9.98 -15.81 -6.99
N HIS A 73 -9.17 -14.96 -7.63
CA HIS A 73 -8.01 -15.41 -8.41
C HIS A 73 -7.01 -16.16 -7.53
N ALA A 74 -6.36 -17.19 -8.09
CA ALA A 74 -5.45 -18.07 -7.36
C ALA A 74 -4.33 -17.31 -6.63
N ALA A 75 -3.74 -16.29 -7.25
CA ALA A 75 -2.69 -15.47 -6.63
C ALA A 75 -3.20 -14.67 -5.42
N VAL A 76 -4.44 -14.15 -5.47
CA VAL A 76 -5.07 -13.43 -4.35
C VAL A 76 -5.32 -14.39 -3.19
N GLN A 77 -5.87 -15.57 -3.48
CA GLN A 77 -6.14 -16.60 -2.47
C GLN A 77 -4.84 -17.12 -1.85
N ARG A 78 -3.83 -17.38 -2.67
CA ARG A 78 -2.52 -17.87 -2.18
C ARG A 78 -1.81 -16.82 -1.31
N LEU A 79 -1.91 -15.52 -1.64
CA LEU A 79 -1.36 -14.47 -0.80
C LEU A 79 -2.12 -14.37 0.54
N ALA A 80 -3.44 -14.52 0.52
CA ALA A 80 -4.22 -14.59 1.75
C ALA A 80 -3.80 -15.78 2.63
N GLU A 81 -3.66 -16.98 2.06
CA GLU A 81 -3.16 -18.17 2.77
C GLU A 81 -1.77 -17.94 3.38
N ALA A 82 -0.86 -17.29 2.64
CA ALA A 82 0.48 -16.99 3.10
C ALA A 82 0.50 -16.10 4.36
N THR A 83 -0.51 -15.25 4.59
CA THR A 83 -0.63 -14.48 5.84
C THR A 83 -0.83 -15.37 7.05
N GLY A 84 -1.54 -16.48 6.90
CA GLY A 84 -1.71 -17.50 7.97
C GLY A 84 -0.43 -18.27 8.24
N GLU A 85 0.31 -18.67 7.19
CA GLU A 85 1.57 -19.38 7.29
C GLU A 85 2.68 -18.53 7.93
N ALA A 86 2.71 -17.23 7.58
CA ALA A 86 3.67 -16.27 8.11
C ALA A 86 3.27 -15.72 9.50
N GLU A 87 2.02 -15.86 9.91
CA GLU A 87 1.43 -15.17 11.07
C GLU A 87 1.59 -13.64 10.99
N VAL A 88 1.55 -13.08 9.76
CA VAL A 88 1.65 -11.66 9.45
C VAL A 88 0.48 -11.26 8.56
N ALA A 89 -0.29 -10.24 8.94
CA ALA A 89 -1.31 -9.68 8.08
C ALA A 89 -0.69 -8.92 6.88
N ALA A 90 -1.44 -8.79 5.80
CA ALA A 90 -1.01 -8.04 4.62
C ALA A 90 -2.08 -7.04 4.16
N LEU A 91 -1.66 -5.83 3.83
CA LEU A 91 -2.43 -4.89 3.00
C LEU A 91 -1.71 -4.77 1.65
N TYR A 92 -2.31 -5.24 0.57
CA TYR A 92 -1.68 -5.31 -0.75
C TYR A 92 -2.62 -4.85 -1.86
N GLY A 93 -2.06 -4.31 -2.95
CA GLY A 93 -2.81 -3.73 -4.05
C GLY A 93 -2.98 -4.66 -5.24
N LEU A 94 -4.11 -4.51 -5.96
CA LEU A 94 -4.35 -5.19 -7.23
C LEU A 94 -5.23 -4.33 -8.15
N ALA A 95 -5.08 -4.52 -9.47
CA ALA A 95 -6.09 -4.18 -10.44
C ALA A 95 -7.17 -5.26 -10.36
N GLU A 96 -8.32 -4.93 -9.77
CA GLU A 96 -9.43 -5.86 -9.56
C GLU A 96 -10.35 -5.88 -10.77
N ALA A 97 -10.69 -7.08 -11.26
CA ALA A 97 -11.78 -7.31 -12.20
C ALA A 97 -13.04 -7.74 -11.40
N ALA A 98 -14.12 -6.99 -11.50
CA ALA A 98 -15.38 -7.30 -10.82
C ALA A 98 -16.55 -7.02 -11.76
N ASP A 99 -17.28 -8.07 -12.12
CA ASP A 99 -18.34 -8.05 -13.13
C ASP A 99 -17.81 -7.50 -14.48
N ASP A 100 -18.34 -6.37 -14.92
CA ASP A 100 -17.98 -5.67 -16.16
C ASP A 100 -17.09 -4.43 -15.93
N ARG A 101 -16.52 -4.28 -14.72
CA ARG A 101 -15.74 -3.12 -14.30
C ARG A 101 -14.39 -3.51 -13.72
N PHE A 102 -13.48 -2.55 -13.74
CA PHE A 102 -12.18 -2.68 -13.11
C PHE A 102 -12.05 -1.67 -11.96
N PHE A 103 -11.34 -2.04 -10.90
CA PHE A 103 -11.09 -1.18 -9.75
C PHE A 103 -9.61 -1.24 -9.35
N ILE A 104 -9.08 -0.13 -8.87
CA ILE A 104 -7.83 -0.13 -8.12
C ILE A 104 -8.18 -0.45 -6.67
N THR A 105 -7.67 -1.57 -6.17
CA THR A 105 -8.12 -2.14 -4.90
C THR A 105 -6.94 -2.45 -3.99
N GLN A 106 -7.05 -2.04 -2.71
CA GLN A 106 -6.21 -2.54 -1.62
C GLN A 106 -6.97 -3.59 -0.84
N ALA A 107 -6.43 -4.80 -0.82
CA ALA A 107 -6.98 -5.97 -0.14
C ALA A 107 -6.28 -6.16 1.22
N TYR A 108 -7.05 -6.39 2.27
CA TYR A 108 -6.55 -6.73 3.58
C TYR A 108 -6.78 -8.20 3.86
N ALA A 109 -5.70 -8.94 4.10
CA ALA A 109 -5.73 -10.36 4.44
C ALA A 109 -5.05 -10.61 5.79
N ALA A 110 -5.61 -11.51 6.58
CA ALA A 110 -5.10 -11.88 7.89
C ALA A 110 -5.54 -13.30 8.26
N GLY A 111 -4.67 -14.05 8.94
CA GLY A 111 -5.00 -15.38 9.43
C GLY A 111 -5.36 -16.39 8.33
N GLY A 112 -4.79 -16.24 7.14
CA GLY A 112 -5.01 -17.14 6.03
C GLY A 112 -6.25 -16.81 5.18
N GLN A 113 -6.88 -15.65 5.38
CA GLN A 113 -8.13 -15.28 4.71
C GLN A 113 -8.11 -13.83 4.22
N LEU A 114 -8.77 -13.58 3.09
CA LEU A 114 -9.13 -12.22 2.67
C LEU A 114 -10.23 -11.70 3.61
N VAL A 115 -9.94 -10.63 4.35
CA VAL A 115 -10.85 -10.03 5.34
C VAL A 115 -11.75 -8.97 4.70
N GLY A 116 -11.19 -8.19 3.77
CA GLY A 116 -11.94 -7.15 3.09
C GLY A 116 -11.07 -6.33 2.13
N VAL A 117 -11.71 -5.36 1.49
CA VAL A 117 -11.04 -4.53 0.47
C VAL A 117 -11.40 -3.06 0.63
N GLN A 118 -10.51 -2.18 0.20
CA GLN A 118 -10.77 -0.77 -0.08
C GLN A 118 -10.54 -0.53 -1.57
N ARG A 119 -11.56 -0.18 -2.32
CA ARG A 119 -11.46 0.30 -3.70
C ARG A 119 -11.15 1.79 -3.70
N LYS A 120 -10.31 2.24 -4.64
CA LYS A 120 -9.93 3.64 -4.80
C LYS A 120 -11.15 4.53 -5.06
N ARG A 121 -11.31 5.60 -4.28
CA ARG A 121 -12.47 6.50 -4.27
C ARG A 121 -12.27 7.77 -5.09
N HIS A 122 -11.02 8.05 -5.47
CA HIS A 122 -10.64 9.15 -6.36
C HIS A 122 -9.56 8.67 -7.31
N LEU A 123 -9.83 8.77 -8.62
CA LEU A 123 -8.93 8.31 -9.67
C LEU A 123 -7.99 9.45 -10.10
N GLY A 124 -6.76 9.09 -10.46
CA GLY A 124 -5.84 9.97 -11.16
C GLY A 124 -6.22 10.18 -12.62
N GLU A 125 -5.55 11.12 -13.29
CA GLU A 125 -5.82 11.47 -14.69
C GLU A 125 -5.56 10.29 -15.65
N ASP A 126 -4.64 9.38 -15.31
CA ASP A 126 -4.25 8.24 -16.17
C ASP A 126 -5.04 6.95 -15.81
N GLU A 127 -6.10 7.04 -15.04
CA GLU A 127 -6.85 5.88 -14.52
C GLU A 127 -8.27 5.76 -15.09
N GLU A 128 -8.51 6.31 -16.29
CA GLU A 128 -9.83 6.38 -16.94
C GLU A 128 -10.48 4.99 -17.14
N GLY A 129 -9.69 3.92 -17.28
CA GLY A 129 -10.18 2.55 -17.42
C GLY A 129 -10.75 1.92 -16.12
N TYR A 130 -10.63 2.62 -14.99
CA TYR A 130 -11.10 2.13 -13.69
C TYR A 130 -12.40 2.81 -13.26
N ALA A 131 -13.16 2.08 -12.44
CA ALA A 131 -14.35 2.61 -11.77
C ALA A 131 -14.00 3.11 -10.36
N VAL A 132 -14.71 4.13 -9.92
CA VAL A 132 -14.59 4.71 -8.58
C VAL A 132 -15.24 3.80 -7.54
N GLY A 133 -14.52 3.50 -6.46
CA GLY A 133 -15.07 2.87 -5.26
C GLY A 133 -15.96 3.83 -4.46
N THR A 134 -16.98 3.30 -3.81
CA THR A 134 -17.98 4.11 -3.06
C THR A 134 -17.84 3.99 -1.55
N ASP A 135 -17.25 2.89 -1.07
CA ASP A 135 -17.22 2.56 0.35
C ASP A 135 -15.90 3.02 1.00
N THR A 136 -15.96 3.30 2.29
CA THR A 136 -14.78 3.55 3.11
C THR A 136 -14.62 2.42 4.11
N ALA A 137 -13.59 1.59 3.89
CA ALA A 137 -13.25 0.48 4.76
C ALA A 137 -12.27 0.92 5.86
N VAL A 138 -12.48 0.38 7.07
CA VAL A 138 -11.52 0.45 8.18
C VAL A 138 -11.34 -0.96 8.74
N PHE A 139 -10.11 -1.45 8.72
CA PHE A 139 -9.78 -2.81 9.16
C PHE A 139 -9.29 -2.80 10.60
N GLY A 140 -9.85 -3.68 11.45
CA GLY A 140 -9.33 -3.92 12.80
C GLY A 140 -8.05 -4.74 12.74
N HIS A 141 -6.98 -4.28 13.40
CA HIS A 141 -5.71 -5.00 13.51
C HIS A 141 -5.14 -4.80 14.93
N GLY A 142 -5.38 -5.76 15.82
CA GLY A 142 -5.05 -5.59 17.23
C GLY A 142 -5.70 -4.36 17.81
N PRO A 143 -4.91 -3.47 18.46
CA PRO A 143 -5.39 -2.20 18.97
C PRO A 143 -5.64 -1.16 17.87
N ALA A 144 -5.06 -1.32 16.68
CA ALA A 144 -5.17 -0.37 15.57
C ALA A 144 -6.46 -0.54 14.77
N ARG A 145 -6.93 0.58 14.22
CA ARG A 145 -7.96 0.66 13.20
C ARG A 145 -7.36 1.28 11.96
N LEU A 146 -7.17 0.47 10.92
CA LEU A 146 -6.42 0.81 9.72
C LEU A 146 -7.36 1.41 8.66
N GLY A 147 -7.21 2.69 8.36
CA GLY A 147 -7.81 3.34 7.18
C GLY A 147 -6.84 3.31 6.01
N VAL A 148 -7.37 3.32 4.79
CA VAL A 148 -6.56 3.22 3.56
C VAL A 148 -6.75 4.43 2.68
N VAL A 149 -5.65 4.95 2.13
CA VAL A 149 -5.60 6.02 1.14
C VAL A 149 -4.75 5.53 -0.03
N ILE A 150 -5.25 5.65 -1.26
CA ILE A 150 -4.63 5.05 -2.44
C ILE A 150 -4.14 6.14 -3.40
N CYS A 151 -2.85 6.32 -3.50
CA CYS A 151 -2.09 7.15 -4.47
C CYS A 151 -2.71 8.54 -4.75
N ALA A 152 -3.44 8.74 -5.84
CA ALA A 152 -4.06 10.02 -6.20
C ALA A 152 -5.06 10.55 -5.14
N GLU A 153 -5.56 9.70 -4.26
CA GLU A 153 -6.34 10.13 -3.10
C GLU A 153 -5.54 11.00 -2.12
N ALA A 154 -4.19 10.96 -2.18
CA ALA A 154 -3.34 11.72 -1.26
C ALA A 154 -3.62 13.22 -1.28
N GLY A 155 -3.83 13.80 -2.46
CA GLY A 155 -4.16 15.21 -2.63
C GLY A 155 -5.61 15.60 -2.33
N VAL A 156 -6.47 14.65 -1.91
CA VAL A 156 -7.92 14.83 -1.84
C VAL A 156 -8.43 14.73 -0.39
N ASP A 157 -8.69 15.85 0.25
CA ASP A 157 -9.04 15.93 1.68
C ASP A 157 -10.16 14.99 2.11
N HIS A 158 -11.23 14.88 1.30
CA HIS A 158 -12.42 14.10 1.70
C HIS A 158 -12.15 12.58 1.84
N THR A 159 -11.16 12.02 1.15
CA THR A 159 -10.80 10.58 1.26
C THR A 159 -10.16 10.27 2.60
N TRP A 160 -9.30 11.18 3.09
CA TRP A 160 -8.70 11.13 4.42
C TRP A 160 -9.75 11.35 5.52
N ASP A 161 -10.61 12.36 5.34
CA ASP A 161 -11.68 12.68 6.28
C ASP A 161 -12.66 11.51 6.44
N ALA A 162 -13.05 10.87 5.34
CA ALA A 162 -13.91 9.70 5.37
C ALA A 162 -13.29 8.54 6.17
N SER A 163 -11.99 8.26 5.97
CA SER A 163 -11.28 7.22 6.71
C SER A 163 -11.18 7.56 8.20
N ALA A 164 -10.87 8.81 8.55
CA ALA A 164 -10.82 9.27 9.94
C ALA A 164 -12.23 9.24 10.60
N ALA A 165 -13.27 9.68 9.90
CA ALA A 165 -14.65 9.65 10.37
C ALA A 165 -15.18 8.21 10.58
N ALA A 166 -14.72 7.26 9.77
CA ALA A 166 -15.00 5.83 9.95
C ALA A 166 -14.25 5.22 11.15
N GLY A 167 -13.41 6.02 11.85
CA GLY A 167 -12.75 5.65 13.08
C GLY A 167 -11.34 5.07 12.88
N ALA A 168 -10.66 5.34 11.77
CA ALA A 168 -9.27 4.95 11.59
C ALA A 168 -8.37 5.66 12.62
N SER A 169 -7.52 4.90 13.31
CA SER A 169 -6.47 5.42 14.21
C SER A 169 -5.12 5.55 13.50
N VAL A 170 -4.90 4.73 12.48
CA VAL A 170 -3.72 4.74 11.62
C VAL A 170 -4.18 4.80 10.17
N LEU A 171 -3.55 5.64 9.36
CA LEU A 171 -3.82 5.77 7.93
C LEU A 171 -2.66 5.15 7.13
N LEU A 172 -2.98 4.21 6.26
CA LEU A 172 -2.03 3.51 5.40
C LEU A 172 -2.14 4.09 3.98
N MET A 173 -1.10 4.78 3.53
CA MET A 173 -1.03 5.35 2.19
C MET A 173 -0.24 4.41 1.28
N CYS A 174 -0.93 3.84 0.30
CA CYS A 174 -0.37 2.88 -0.66
C CYS A 174 -0.35 3.51 -2.05
N SER A 175 0.83 3.58 -2.70
CA SER A 175 0.97 4.35 -3.93
C SER A 175 1.84 3.65 -4.97
N ALA A 176 1.54 3.91 -6.24
CA ALA A 176 2.36 3.52 -7.38
C ALA A 176 2.50 4.69 -8.38
N PRO A 177 3.08 5.85 -7.96
CA PRO A 177 3.22 7.01 -8.82
C PRO A 177 4.31 6.75 -9.86
N GLY A 178 3.90 6.57 -11.11
CA GLY A 178 4.83 6.40 -12.22
C GLY A 178 5.60 7.68 -12.53
N LEU A 179 6.84 7.54 -12.98
CA LEU A 179 7.68 8.67 -13.41
C LEU A 179 7.56 8.96 -14.90
N TYR A 180 6.53 8.43 -15.55
CA TYR A 180 6.26 8.63 -16.99
C TYR A 180 7.47 8.28 -17.88
N GLY A 181 7.93 7.01 -17.77
CA GLY A 181 9.05 6.44 -18.50
C GLY A 181 10.28 6.14 -17.65
N ARG A 182 11.38 5.83 -18.34
CA ARG A 182 12.62 5.35 -17.72
C ARG A 182 13.57 6.50 -17.37
N ARG A 183 14.21 6.38 -16.21
CA ARG A 183 15.30 7.26 -15.77
C ARG A 183 16.64 6.69 -16.21
N THR A 184 17.52 7.53 -16.74
CA THR A 184 18.78 7.10 -17.35
C THR A 184 20.00 7.37 -16.46
N ASP A 185 19.88 8.24 -15.48
CA ASP A 185 20.96 8.69 -14.61
C ASP A 185 20.48 9.03 -13.19
N GLU A 186 21.41 9.18 -12.27
CA GLU A 186 21.11 9.46 -10.86
C GLU A 186 20.39 10.81 -10.67
N ALA A 187 20.67 11.82 -11.50
CA ALA A 187 20.05 13.12 -11.34
C ALA A 187 18.55 13.06 -11.68
N SER A 188 18.17 12.36 -12.76
CA SER A 188 16.78 12.13 -13.14
C SER A 188 16.02 11.27 -12.14
N TRP A 189 16.66 10.27 -11.53
CA TRP A 189 16.10 9.50 -10.42
C TRP A 189 15.85 10.38 -9.20
N ARG A 190 16.84 11.19 -8.81
CA ARG A 190 16.73 12.13 -7.68
C ARG A 190 15.61 13.14 -7.91
N SER A 191 15.47 13.67 -9.12
CA SER A 191 14.38 14.58 -9.47
C SER A 191 13.00 13.93 -9.30
N GLY A 192 12.84 12.69 -9.77
CA GLY A 192 11.58 11.95 -9.59
C GLY A 192 11.29 11.64 -8.11
N PHE A 193 12.30 11.28 -7.35
CA PHE A 193 12.16 11.06 -5.91
C PHE A 193 11.76 12.35 -5.17
N THR A 194 12.42 13.47 -5.44
CA THR A 194 12.09 14.77 -4.83
C THR A 194 10.68 15.22 -5.18
N TRP A 195 10.26 15.01 -6.44
CA TRP A 195 8.88 15.29 -6.82
C TRP A 195 7.88 14.53 -5.93
N TRP A 196 8.12 13.22 -5.69
CA TRP A 196 7.23 12.43 -4.86
C TRP A 196 7.37 12.72 -3.36
N GLU A 197 8.55 13.15 -2.90
CA GLU A 197 8.71 13.70 -1.55
C GLU A 197 7.84 14.95 -1.35
N ASP A 198 7.84 15.87 -2.32
CA ASP A 198 7.08 17.11 -2.23
C ASP A 198 5.56 16.87 -2.32
N CYS A 199 5.12 16.00 -3.24
CA CYS A 199 3.70 15.69 -3.44
C CYS A 199 3.21 14.65 -2.42
N GLY A 200 3.57 13.37 -2.59
CA GLY A 200 2.99 12.27 -1.82
C GLY A 200 3.35 12.30 -0.34
N LEU A 201 4.65 12.46 0.00
CA LEU A 201 5.05 12.56 1.40
C LEU A 201 4.62 13.90 2.00
N GLY A 202 4.60 14.99 1.21
CA GLY A 202 4.06 16.28 1.61
C GLY A 202 2.59 16.20 2.02
N ASP A 203 1.76 15.53 1.22
CA ASP A 203 0.35 15.28 1.53
C ASP A 203 0.19 14.38 2.77
N ALA A 204 0.96 13.31 2.90
CA ALA A 204 0.95 12.46 4.08
C ALA A 204 1.23 13.25 5.36
N ARG A 205 2.23 14.15 5.36
CA ARG A 205 2.57 15.04 6.48
C ARG A 205 1.44 16.02 6.80
N ARG A 206 0.89 16.65 5.79
CA ARG A 206 -0.21 17.61 5.93
C ARG A 206 -1.44 16.96 6.56
N HIS A 207 -1.82 15.76 6.09
CA HIS A 207 -2.99 15.06 6.61
C HIS A 207 -2.74 14.42 7.98
N ALA A 208 -1.54 13.93 8.26
CA ALA A 208 -1.16 13.46 9.59
C ALA A 208 -1.37 14.56 10.63
N ALA A 209 -0.83 15.76 10.37
CA ALA A 209 -0.97 16.93 11.26
C ALA A 209 -2.42 17.42 11.38
N ARG A 210 -3.15 17.49 10.24
CA ARG A 210 -4.53 17.95 10.21
C ARG A 210 -5.50 17.05 10.97
N LEU A 211 -5.29 15.75 10.89
CA LEU A 211 -6.17 14.74 11.48
C LEU A 211 -5.70 14.25 12.86
N GLY A 212 -4.47 14.58 13.25
CA GLY A 212 -3.85 14.06 14.47
C GLY A 212 -3.72 12.52 14.43
N ARG A 213 -3.28 11.96 13.29
CA ARG A 213 -3.19 10.51 13.08
C ARG A 213 -1.82 10.12 12.54
N TRP A 214 -1.36 8.92 12.90
CA TRP A 214 -0.22 8.29 12.26
C TRP A 214 -0.51 8.00 10.80
N VAL A 215 0.45 8.28 9.92
CA VAL A 215 0.39 7.90 8.50
C VAL A 215 1.60 7.04 8.17
N ALA A 216 1.36 5.82 7.71
CA ALA A 216 2.39 4.91 7.24
C ALA A 216 2.28 4.78 5.71
N MET A 217 3.37 5.01 5.01
CA MET A 217 3.41 5.11 3.55
C MET A 217 4.25 3.99 2.94
N ALA A 218 3.70 3.31 1.92
CA ALA A 218 4.41 2.33 1.09
C ALA A 218 4.20 2.65 -0.39
N THR A 219 5.30 2.92 -1.11
CA THR A 219 5.26 3.31 -2.53
C THR A 219 6.02 2.32 -3.39
N GLN A 220 5.51 2.02 -4.59
CA GLN A 220 6.24 1.22 -5.57
C GLN A 220 7.59 1.87 -5.90
N ALA A 221 8.63 1.03 -6.04
CA ALA A 221 10.00 1.44 -6.27
C ALA A 221 10.63 0.69 -7.44
N GLY A 222 11.68 1.27 -8.01
CA GLY A 222 12.49 0.62 -9.02
C GLY A 222 11.87 0.69 -10.41
N SER A 223 12.26 -0.25 -11.27
CA SER A 223 12.00 -0.20 -12.71
C SER A 223 11.12 -1.35 -13.18
N THR A 224 10.12 -1.05 -13.99
CA THR A 224 9.42 -2.01 -14.84
C THR A 224 10.00 -1.99 -16.25
N ALA A 225 9.39 -2.69 -17.21
CA ALA A 225 9.88 -2.70 -18.59
C ALA A 225 9.83 -1.32 -19.27
N ASP A 226 8.82 -0.53 -18.93
CA ASP A 226 8.46 0.73 -19.59
C ASP A 226 8.52 1.95 -18.67
N GLU A 227 8.58 1.78 -17.35
CA GLU A 227 8.42 2.85 -16.39
C GLU A 227 9.25 2.66 -15.13
N ASP A 228 9.62 3.76 -14.50
CA ASP A 228 10.30 3.81 -13.22
C ASP A 228 9.40 4.42 -12.14
N PHE A 229 9.63 4.01 -10.87
CA PHE A 229 8.84 4.42 -9.71
C PHE A 229 9.75 4.98 -8.61
N PRO A 230 9.37 6.11 -7.98
CA PRO A 230 10.27 6.87 -7.11
C PRO A 230 10.57 6.24 -5.75
N GLY A 231 9.81 5.27 -5.30
CA GLY A 231 10.02 4.50 -4.08
C GLY A 231 10.15 5.33 -2.79
N ILE A 232 9.09 5.37 -1.98
CA ILE A 232 9.17 5.89 -0.60
C ILE A 232 8.48 4.92 0.34
N ALA A 233 9.16 4.53 1.43
CA ALA A 233 8.50 4.00 2.61
C ALA A 233 8.80 4.96 3.77
N ALA A 234 7.77 5.41 4.49
CA ALA A 234 7.90 6.38 5.55
C ALA A 234 6.82 6.23 6.63
N LEU A 235 7.16 6.62 7.86
CA LEU A 235 6.22 6.81 8.94
C LEU A 235 6.19 8.29 9.32
N VAL A 236 4.99 8.86 9.39
CA VAL A 236 4.71 10.24 9.77
C VAL A 236 3.88 10.23 11.04
N ASP A 237 4.28 11.03 12.03
CA ASP A 237 3.60 11.15 13.31
C ASP A 237 2.38 12.09 13.25
N PRO A 238 1.53 12.11 14.29
CA PRO A 238 0.37 13.01 14.35
C PRO A 238 0.67 14.51 14.33
N ALA A 239 1.93 14.93 14.47
CA ALA A 239 2.36 16.32 14.29
C ALA A 239 2.77 16.63 12.84
N GLY A 240 2.80 15.62 11.94
CA GLY A 240 3.23 15.75 10.57
C GLY A 240 4.75 15.63 10.37
N GLU A 241 5.48 15.15 11.38
CA GLU A 241 6.91 14.95 11.26
C GLU A 241 7.25 13.54 10.79
N VAL A 242 8.22 13.44 9.87
CA VAL A 242 8.71 12.15 9.37
C VAL A 242 9.64 11.54 10.43
N VAL A 243 9.17 10.48 11.09
CA VAL A 243 9.93 9.84 12.18
C VAL A 243 10.81 8.68 11.70
N ALA A 244 10.46 8.08 10.54
CA ALA A 244 11.28 7.06 9.88
C ALA A 244 11.03 7.07 8.38
N ARG A 245 12.06 6.79 7.56
CA ARG A 245 11.92 6.63 6.12
C ARG A 245 13.10 5.86 5.50
N LEU A 246 12.89 5.29 4.31
CA LEU A 246 13.99 4.84 3.46
C LEU A 246 14.81 6.05 2.95
N PRO A 247 16.12 5.88 2.75
CA PRO A 247 17.03 7.00 2.45
C PRO A 247 16.90 7.56 1.03
N ASP A 248 16.45 6.73 0.08
CA ASP A 248 16.37 7.08 -1.34
C ASP A 248 15.30 6.25 -2.07
N TRP A 249 15.25 6.37 -3.39
CA TRP A 249 14.28 5.75 -4.32
C TRP A 249 14.46 4.24 -4.56
N ARG A 250 15.51 3.62 -4.00
CA ARG A 250 15.78 2.21 -4.26
C ARG A 250 14.78 1.31 -3.56
N PRO A 251 14.46 0.15 -4.17
CA PRO A 251 13.63 -0.83 -3.49
C PRO A 251 14.22 -1.23 -2.14
N GLY A 252 13.35 -1.36 -1.15
CA GLY A 252 13.73 -1.73 0.22
C GLY A 252 12.50 -1.91 1.10
N THR A 253 12.74 -2.29 2.35
CA THR A 253 11.72 -2.44 3.39
C THR A 253 12.07 -1.58 4.59
N LEU A 254 11.04 -1.07 5.28
CA LEU A 254 11.19 -0.26 6.49
C LEU A 254 10.33 -0.84 7.60
N VAL A 255 10.96 -1.25 8.69
CA VAL A 255 10.24 -1.69 9.89
C VAL A 255 10.01 -0.50 10.81
N VAL A 256 8.76 -0.33 11.25
CA VAL A 256 8.34 0.76 12.15
C VAL A 256 7.43 0.24 13.25
N ASP A 257 7.48 0.88 14.41
CA ASP A 257 6.53 0.68 15.50
C ASP A 257 5.55 1.87 15.54
N ILE A 258 4.26 1.61 15.42
CA ILE A 258 3.20 2.62 15.42
C ILE A 258 2.46 2.56 16.74
N PRO A 259 2.53 3.59 17.59
CA PRO A 259 1.74 3.67 18.83
C PRO A 259 0.23 3.73 18.49
N THR A 260 -0.59 3.06 19.31
CA THR A 260 -2.06 2.98 19.13
C THR A 260 -2.77 3.23 20.45
N ASP A 261 -2.55 4.40 21.01
CA ASP A 261 -3.22 4.85 22.27
C ASP A 261 -4.72 5.13 22.06
#